data_cdc550bd70999e1f3496711d59a8b6e8
#
_entry.id   cdc550bd70999e1f3496711d59a8b6e8
#
_cell.length_a   1.000
_cell.length_b   1.000
_cell.length_c   1.000
_cell.angle_alpha   90.00
_cell.angle_beta   90.00
_cell.angle_gamma   90.00
#
_symmetry.space_group_name_H-M   'P 1'
#
loop_
_entity.id
_entity.type
_entity.pdbx_description
1 polymer ?
#
loop_
_entity_poly.entity_id
_entity_poly.type
_entity_poly.pdbx_seq_one_letter_code
_entity_poly.pdbx_strand_id
1 'polypeptide(L)'
;MKLKIENLNFEIDNTKILKNINFNIKKGEFVGVIGPNGCGKSTLLKNIYNILTPTNGSIFIDNTSIENFSPKELAKKISTLTQHSGGDFDFSIVDIVLMGRYAHSSMFSSTSKKDLKIAKGALDKVGLSNFENRSFLSLSGGEQQRVMIARAIAGENDFFILDEPTNHLDIRYQLEIMDIMKSLDITMFSAIHDMNIAATYCDKLILLEDGKIIAIGTPDEVLSKKNFRNVFGVEVYLSKNPYTNKLSINYIPKCFSTK
;
A
#
# COMPACT_ATOMS: atom_id res chain seq x y z
N MET A 1 -8.05 -9.56 14.57
CA MET A 1 -7.45 -9.73 13.24
C MET A 1 -7.95 -8.61 12.37
N LYS A 2 -7.09 -7.92 11.58
CA LYS A 2 -7.57 -6.86 10.66
C LYS A 2 -7.92 -7.41 9.29
N LEU A 3 -7.02 -8.20 8.73
CA LEU A 3 -7.24 -8.90 7.46
C LEU A 3 -6.93 -10.39 7.64
N LYS A 4 -7.75 -11.27 7.06
CA LYS A 4 -7.49 -12.70 6.94
C LYS A 4 -7.85 -13.15 5.53
N ILE A 5 -6.96 -13.90 4.91
CA ILE A 5 -7.14 -14.49 3.57
C ILE A 5 -6.98 -16.00 3.69
N GLU A 6 -7.94 -16.75 3.14
CA GLU A 6 -8.00 -18.20 3.18
C GLU A 6 -8.18 -18.77 1.78
N ASN A 7 -7.22 -19.59 1.35
CA ASN A 7 -7.21 -20.35 0.09
C ASN A 7 -7.55 -19.52 -1.15
N LEU A 8 -7.12 -18.23 -1.18
CA LEU A 8 -7.44 -17.31 -2.26
C LEU A 8 -6.80 -17.76 -3.57
N ASN A 9 -7.62 -17.92 -4.59
CA ASN A 9 -7.22 -18.16 -5.96
C ASN A 9 -7.88 -17.11 -6.86
N PHE A 10 -7.13 -16.69 -7.88
CA PHE A 10 -7.66 -15.78 -8.88
C PHE A 10 -7.08 -16.12 -10.26
N GLU A 11 -7.95 -16.21 -11.26
CA GLU A 11 -7.55 -16.48 -12.65
C GLU A 11 -8.25 -15.54 -13.63
N ILE A 12 -7.58 -15.27 -14.73
CA ILE A 12 -8.09 -14.52 -15.89
C ILE A 12 -7.76 -15.35 -17.13
N ASP A 13 -8.74 -15.56 -18.01
CA ASP A 13 -8.58 -16.29 -19.28
C ASP A 13 -7.84 -17.63 -19.11
N ASN A 14 -8.25 -18.43 -18.13
CA ASN A 14 -7.63 -19.70 -17.74
C ASN A 14 -6.18 -19.61 -17.24
N THR A 15 -5.67 -18.40 -17.00
CA THR A 15 -4.34 -18.20 -16.42
C THR A 15 -4.46 -17.90 -14.92
N LYS A 16 -3.88 -18.78 -14.08
CA LYS A 16 -3.87 -18.63 -12.63
C LYS A 16 -2.86 -17.57 -12.21
N ILE A 17 -3.36 -16.41 -11.77
CA ILE A 17 -2.56 -15.28 -11.29
C ILE A 17 -2.23 -15.40 -9.81
N LEU A 18 -3.21 -15.83 -8.98
CA LEU A 18 -2.99 -16.11 -7.57
C LEU A 18 -3.35 -17.57 -7.27
N LYS A 19 -2.52 -18.24 -6.48
CA LYS A 19 -2.55 -19.68 -6.27
C LYS A 19 -2.47 -20.00 -4.78
N ASN A 20 -3.63 -20.30 -4.17
CA ASN A 20 -3.75 -20.73 -2.77
C ASN A 20 -3.08 -19.78 -1.77
N ILE A 21 -3.39 -18.49 -1.86
CA ILE A 21 -2.85 -17.46 -0.99
C ILE A 21 -3.51 -17.55 0.39
N ASN A 22 -2.69 -17.65 1.43
CA ASN A 22 -3.11 -17.75 2.82
C ASN A 22 -2.24 -16.87 3.70
N PHE A 23 -2.78 -15.85 4.36
CA PHE A 23 -2.09 -15.05 5.36
C PHE A 23 -3.05 -14.22 6.20
N ASN A 24 -2.50 -13.60 7.23
CA ASN A 24 -3.25 -12.65 8.05
C ASN A 24 -2.42 -11.43 8.43
N ILE A 25 -3.14 -10.33 8.74
CA ILE A 25 -2.58 -9.06 9.23
C ILE A 25 -3.27 -8.72 10.55
N LYS A 26 -2.50 -8.42 11.59
CA LYS A 26 -3.01 -7.95 12.87
C LYS A 26 -3.29 -6.44 12.80
N LYS A 27 -4.09 -5.93 13.74
CA LYS A 27 -4.29 -4.48 13.88
C LYS A 27 -2.95 -3.81 14.25
N GLY A 28 -2.67 -2.68 13.62
CA GLY A 28 -1.45 -1.90 13.82
C GLY A 28 -0.21 -2.43 13.10
N GLU A 29 -0.26 -3.60 12.42
CA GLU A 29 0.87 -4.07 11.64
C GLU A 29 1.00 -3.31 10.32
N PHE A 30 2.23 -2.96 9.95
CA PHE A 30 2.58 -2.53 8.59
C PHE A 30 3.18 -3.73 7.83
N VAL A 31 2.40 -4.32 6.94
CA VAL A 31 2.78 -5.50 6.15
C VAL A 31 3.09 -5.10 4.72
N GLY A 32 4.28 -5.44 4.23
CA GLY A 32 4.68 -5.27 2.84
C GLY A 32 4.51 -6.56 2.03
N VAL A 33 3.97 -6.46 0.80
CA VAL A 33 4.09 -7.52 -0.20
C VAL A 33 5.15 -7.14 -1.21
N ILE A 34 6.12 -8.03 -1.39
CA ILE A 34 7.26 -7.89 -2.28
C ILE A 34 7.33 -9.06 -3.27
N GLY A 35 8.05 -8.89 -4.35
CA GLY A 35 8.24 -9.93 -5.38
C GLY A 35 8.51 -9.33 -6.75
N PRO A 36 8.89 -10.14 -7.75
CA PRO A 36 9.14 -9.71 -9.12
C PRO A 36 7.94 -9.02 -9.77
N ASN A 37 8.19 -8.28 -10.86
CA ASN A 37 7.10 -7.74 -11.66
C ASN A 37 6.24 -8.87 -12.23
N GLY A 38 4.91 -8.68 -12.25
CA GLY A 38 3.98 -9.69 -12.73
C GLY A 38 3.69 -10.84 -11.78
N CYS A 39 4.29 -10.92 -10.58
CA CYS A 39 4.05 -12.03 -9.63
C CYS A 39 2.66 -12.02 -8.96
N GLY A 40 1.83 -10.98 -9.19
CA GLY A 40 0.45 -10.90 -8.70
C GLY A 40 0.20 -9.91 -7.56
N LYS A 41 1.16 -9.04 -7.18
CA LYS A 41 1.01 -8.07 -6.06
C LYS A 41 -0.24 -7.19 -6.22
N SER A 42 -0.33 -6.41 -7.30
CA SER A 42 -1.48 -5.52 -7.53
C SER A 42 -2.79 -6.30 -7.70
N THR A 43 -2.74 -7.52 -8.27
CA THR A 43 -3.91 -8.40 -8.35
C THR A 43 -4.38 -8.82 -6.96
N LEU A 44 -3.46 -9.16 -6.05
CA LEU A 44 -3.79 -9.46 -4.66
C LEU A 44 -4.46 -8.27 -3.96
N LEU A 45 -3.89 -7.06 -4.10
CA LEU A 45 -4.49 -5.86 -3.54
C LEU A 45 -5.90 -5.62 -4.12
N LYS A 46 -6.08 -5.74 -5.44
CA LYS A 46 -7.37 -5.55 -6.13
C LYS A 46 -8.46 -6.53 -5.66
N ASN A 47 -8.08 -7.76 -5.28
CA ASN A 47 -9.00 -8.69 -4.64
C ASN A 47 -9.38 -8.22 -3.22
N ILE A 48 -8.42 -7.69 -2.42
CA ILE A 48 -8.68 -7.29 -1.04
C ILE A 48 -9.60 -6.07 -0.95
N TYR A 49 -9.46 -5.09 -1.86
CA TYR A 49 -10.40 -3.97 -1.90
C TYR A 49 -11.58 -4.17 -2.87
N ASN A 50 -11.82 -5.44 -3.24
CA ASN A 50 -13.03 -5.91 -3.93
C ASN A 50 -13.31 -5.28 -5.31
N ILE A 51 -12.25 -4.91 -6.06
CA ILE A 51 -12.35 -4.58 -7.49
C ILE A 51 -12.34 -5.85 -8.35
N LEU A 52 -11.59 -6.87 -7.90
CA LEU A 52 -11.58 -8.19 -8.50
C LEU A 52 -12.20 -9.18 -7.53
N THR A 53 -13.08 -10.06 -8.03
CA THR A 53 -13.69 -11.13 -7.24
C THR A 53 -12.81 -12.38 -7.32
N PRO A 54 -12.40 -12.98 -6.20
CA PRO A 54 -11.66 -14.23 -6.20
C PRO A 54 -12.39 -15.34 -6.96
N THR A 55 -11.64 -16.19 -7.67
CA THR A 55 -12.21 -17.41 -8.30
C THR A 55 -12.58 -18.42 -7.22
N ASN A 56 -11.77 -18.52 -6.16
CA ASN A 56 -12.03 -19.35 -4.97
C ASN A 56 -11.33 -18.74 -3.75
N GLY A 57 -11.76 -19.18 -2.56
CA GLY A 57 -11.22 -18.71 -1.29
C GLY A 57 -12.03 -17.58 -0.69
N SER A 58 -11.57 -17.04 0.42
CA SER A 58 -12.31 -16.02 1.17
C SER A 58 -11.38 -14.96 1.74
N ILE A 59 -11.89 -13.74 1.80
CA ILE A 59 -11.21 -12.57 2.38
C ILE A 59 -12.09 -12.01 3.49
N PHE A 60 -11.52 -11.80 4.66
CA PHE A 60 -12.23 -11.27 5.83
C PHE A 60 -11.55 -9.99 6.33
N ILE A 61 -12.36 -8.98 6.63
CA ILE A 61 -11.95 -7.73 7.29
C ILE A 61 -12.69 -7.64 8.61
N ASP A 62 -11.96 -7.47 9.71
CA ASP A 62 -12.51 -7.47 11.07
C ASP A 62 -13.40 -8.71 11.33
N ASN A 63 -13.01 -9.89 10.82
CA ASN A 63 -13.72 -11.18 10.86
C ASN A 63 -15.04 -11.24 10.06
N THR A 64 -15.34 -10.25 9.24
CA THR A 64 -16.50 -10.25 8.33
C THR A 64 -16.01 -10.48 6.90
N SER A 65 -16.65 -11.40 6.15
CA SER A 65 -16.34 -11.62 4.72
C SER A 65 -16.55 -10.34 3.92
N ILE A 66 -15.64 -10.05 2.99
CA ILE A 66 -15.75 -8.85 2.12
C ILE A 66 -17.01 -8.88 1.26
N GLU A 67 -17.54 -10.06 0.93
CA GLU A 67 -18.76 -10.24 0.16
C GLU A 67 -20.01 -9.72 0.90
N ASN A 68 -19.95 -9.63 2.23
CA ASN A 68 -21.04 -9.15 3.07
C ASN A 68 -21.07 -7.62 3.21
N PHE A 69 -20.10 -6.91 2.63
CA PHE A 69 -20.08 -5.45 2.63
C PHE A 69 -20.62 -4.90 1.32
N SER A 70 -21.50 -3.91 1.39
CA SER A 70 -21.74 -3.03 0.26
C SER A 70 -20.47 -2.23 -0.07
N PRO A 71 -20.30 -1.74 -1.30
CA PRO A 71 -19.13 -0.89 -1.64
C PRO A 71 -18.94 0.30 -0.70
N LYS A 72 -20.02 0.91 -0.24
CA LYS A 72 -20.00 2.05 0.69
C LYS A 72 -19.53 1.63 2.10
N GLU A 73 -19.95 0.47 2.58
CA GLU A 73 -19.51 -0.08 3.88
C GLU A 73 -18.04 -0.46 3.83
N LEU A 74 -17.59 -1.10 2.75
CA LEU A 74 -16.19 -1.44 2.56
C LEU A 74 -15.30 -0.19 2.50
N ALA A 75 -15.73 0.86 1.80
CA ALA A 75 -15.03 2.14 1.73
C ALA A 75 -14.93 2.87 3.09
N LYS A 76 -15.75 2.50 4.09
CA LYS A 76 -15.62 2.96 5.49
C LYS A 76 -14.68 2.08 6.33
N LYS A 77 -14.16 0.99 5.76
CA LYS A 77 -13.23 0.07 6.43
C LYS A 77 -11.82 0.18 5.90
N ILE A 78 -11.69 0.50 4.60
CA ILE A 78 -10.41 0.53 3.88
C ILE A 78 -10.23 1.88 3.21
N SER A 79 -9.06 2.49 3.38
CA SER A 79 -8.57 3.54 2.50
C SER A 79 -7.60 2.95 1.49
N THR A 80 -7.74 3.31 0.22
CA THR A 80 -6.87 2.83 -0.84
C THR A 80 -6.05 3.95 -1.44
N LEU A 81 -4.76 3.66 -1.68
CA LEU A 81 -3.87 4.46 -2.51
C LEU A 81 -3.45 3.60 -3.69
N THR A 82 -4.07 3.84 -4.84
CA THR A 82 -3.77 3.11 -6.09
C THR A 82 -2.81 3.93 -6.94
N GLN A 83 -2.06 3.25 -7.79
CA GLN A 83 -1.20 3.90 -8.78
C GLN A 83 -2.05 4.80 -9.68
N HIS A 84 -1.70 6.09 -9.76
CA HIS A 84 -2.54 7.09 -10.41
C HIS A 84 -2.37 7.04 -11.94
N SER A 85 -3.50 6.88 -12.61
CA SER A 85 -3.65 7.39 -13.97
C SER A 85 -4.19 8.82 -13.83
N GLY A 86 -3.37 9.83 -14.08
CA GLY A 86 -3.79 11.22 -14.00
C GLY A 86 -5.02 11.44 -14.88
N GLY A 87 -6.12 11.87 -14.28
CA GLY A 87 -7.27 12.36 -15.02
C GLY A 87 -7.02 13.83 -15.42
N ASP A 88 -7.47 14.21 -16.60
CA ASP A 88 -7.34 15.57 -17.15
C ASP A 88 -8.24 16.62 -16.45
N PHE A 89 -8.81 16.29 -15.29
CA PHE A 89 -9.69 17.18 -14.54
C PHE A 89 -8.93 18.02 -13.54
N ASP A 90 -9.05 19.33 -13.66
CA ASP A 90 -8.45 20.28 -12.74
C ASP A 90 -9.34 20.49 -11.51
N PHE A 91 -9.05 19.73 -10.46
CA PHE A 91 -9.70 19.86 -9.15
C PHE A 91 -8.84 20.68 -8.20
N SER A 92 -9.48 21.39 -7.27
CA SER A 92 -8.77 21.93 -6.12
C SER A 92 -8.27 20.79 -5.21
N ILE A 93 -7.18 21.04 -4.50
CA ILE A 93 -6.60 20.06 -3.58
C ILE A 93 -7.60 19.62 -2.52
N VAL A 94 -8.37 20.57 -1.97
CA VAL A 94 -9.39 20.25 -0.96
C VAL A 94 -10.50 19.36 -1.53
N ASP A 95 -10.90 19.55 -2.78
CA ASP A 95 -11.93 18.72 -3.42
C ASP A 95 -11.47 17.27 -3.56
N ILE A 96 -10.21 17.06 -3.95
CA ILE A 96 -9.61 15.71 -4.01
C ILE A 96 -9.59 15.07 -2.63
N VAL A 97 -9.18 15.80 -1.59
CA VAL A 97 -9.13 15.26 -0.23
C VAL A 97 -10.53 14.95 0.29
N LEU A 98 -11.53 15.78 -0.03
CA LEU A 98 -12.94 15.55 0.30
C LEU A 98 -13.52 14.30 -0.38
N MET A 99 -12.98 13.83 -1.50
CA MET A 99 -13.38 12.53 -2.08
C MET A 99 -13.19 11.38 -1.09
N GLY A 100 -12.22 11.47 -0.17
CA GLY A 100 -12.04 10.52 0.92
C GLY A 100 -13.24 10.43 1.88
N ARG A 101 -14.11 11.46 1.89
CA ARG A 101 -15.32 11.54 2.73
C ARG A 101 -16.58 10.97 2.08
N TYR A 102 -16.56 10.62 0.78
CA TYR A 102 -17.77 10.20 0.07
C TYR A 102 -18.49 9.01 0.70
N ALA A 103 -17.76 8.09 1.29
CA ALA A 103 -18.36 6.95 2.00
C ALA A 103 -19.19 7.39 3.23
N HIS A 104 -18.85 8.53 3.85
CA HIS A 104 -19.49 9.07 5.05
C HIS A 104 -20.64 10.03 4.75
N SER A 105 -20.74 10.56 3.52
CA SER A 105 -21.78 11.49 3.10
C SER A 105 -23.07 10.77 2.70
N SER A 106 -24.24 11.43 2.82
CA SER A 106 -25.47 10.98 2.19
C SER A 106 -25.50 11.47 0.73
N MET A 107 -26.25 10.78 -0.14
CA MET A 107 -26.31 11.04 -1.59
C MET A 107 -26.74 12.49 -1.96
N PHE A 108 -27.34 13.22 -1.02
CA PHE A 108 -27.89 14.57 -1.24
C PHE A 108 -27.33 15.62 -0.28
N SER A 109 -26.28 15.31 0.50
CA SER A 109 -25.71 16.28 1.43
C SER A 109 -24.62 17.11 0.76
N SER A 110 -24.71 18.43 0.89
CA SER A 110 -23.57 19.32 0.65
C SER A 110 -22.40 18.98 1.59
N THR A 111 -21.17 19.29 1.18
CA THR A 111 -19.99 19.15 2.02
C THR A 111 -20.20 19.79 3.38
N SER A 112 -20.12 19.00 4.44
CA SER A 112 -20.33 19.51 5.80
C SER A 112 -19.12 20.30 6.29
N LYS A 113 -19.34 21.26 7.21
CA LYS A 113 -18.23 21.96 7.89
C LYS A 113 -17.28 20.98 8.60
N LYS A 114 -17.82 19.84 9.06
CA LYS A 114 -17.04 18.76 9.69
C LYS A 114 -16.11 18.12 8.68
N ASP A 115 -16.60 17.75 7.48
CA ASP A 115 -15.77 17.11 6.44
C ASP A 115 -14.66 18.05 5.95
N LEU A 116 -14.98 19.34 5.81
CA LEU A 116 -13.97 20.34 5.45
C LEU A 116 -12.88 20.45 6.53
N LYS A 117 -13.23 20.40 7.83
CA LYS A 117 -12.26 20.39 8.92
C LYS A 117 -11.37 19.13 8.90
N ILE A 118 -11.96 17.96 8.61
CA ILE A 118 -11.22 16.70 8.48
C ILE A 118 -10.25 16.78 7.29
N ALA A 119 -10.71 17.26 6.13
CA ALA A 119 -9.88 17.40 4.94
C ALA A 119 -8.68 18.34 5.18
N LYS A 120 -8.90 19.49 5.83
CA LYS A 120 -7.81 20.41 6.22
C LYS A 120 -6.83 19.77 7.19
N GLY A 121 -7.31 19.09 8.22
CA GLY A 121 -6.46 18.35 9.16
C GLY A 121 -5.68 17.21 8.51
N ALA A 122 -6.22 16.59 7.44
CA ALA A 122 -5.49 15.61 6.65
C ALA A 122 -4.37 16.25 5.83
N LEU A 123 -4.61 17.43 5.24
CA LEU A 123 -3.59 18.21 4.54
C LEU A 123 -2.46 18.67 5.47
N ASP A 124 -2.80 19.08 6.70
CA ASP A 124 -1.80 19.45 7.71
C ASP A 124 -0.86 18.28 8.03
N LYS A 125 -1.40 17.07 8.18
CA LYS A 125 -0.61 15.85 8.46
C LYS A 125 0.40 15.50 7.37
N VAL A 126 0.15 15.91 6.14
CA VAL A 126 1.06 15.65 5.00
C VAL A 126 1.89 16.88 4.63
N GLY A 127 1.88 17.95 5.47
CA GLY A 127 2.67 19.15 5.26
C GLY A 127 2.20 20.03 4.10
N LEU A 128 0.90 20.03 3.80
CA LEU A 128 0.27 20.83 2.74
C LEU A 128 -0.77 21.82 3.30
N SER A 129 -0.53 22.35 4.50
CA SER A 129 -1.34 23.45 5.06
C SER A 129 -1.35 24.64 4.10
N ASN A 130 -2.51 25.30 3.96
CA ASN A 130 -2.74 26.45 3.08
C ASN A 130 -2.64 26.17 1.56
N PHE A 131 -2.65 24.92 1.14
CA PHE A 131 -2.66 24.53 -0.27
C PHE A 131 -4.09 24.23 -0.80
N GLU A 132 -5.13 24.35 0.02
CA GLU A 132 -6.46 23.84 -0.22
C GLU A 132 -7.08 24.26 -1.56
N ASN A 133 -6.86 25.54 -1.92
CA ASN A 133 -7.46 26.14 -3.11
C ASN A 133 -6.56 26.08 -4.36
N ARG A 134 -5.36 25.47 -4.26
CA ARG A 134 -4.49 25.31 -5.42
C ARG A 134 -4.99 24.20 -6.33
N SER A 135 -4.69 24.35 -7.62
CA SER A 135 -4.92 23.29 -8.61
C SER A 135 -4.02 22.10 -8.33
N PHE A 136 -4.57 20.87 -8.35
CA PHE A 136 -3.81 19.64 -8.22
C PHE A 136 -2.77 19.47 -9.32
N LEU A 137 -3.10 19.89 -10.55
CA LEU A 137 -2.20 19.80 -11.70
C LEU A 137 -0.97 20.73 -11.58
N SER A 138 -1.04 21.77 -10.72
CA SER A 138 0.08 22.67 -10.47
C SER A 138 1.15 22.09 -9.55
N LEU A 139 0.90 20.92 -8.94
CA LEU A 139 1.78 20.31 -7.95
C LEU A 139 2.86 19.44 -8.57
N SER A 140 4.02 19.36 -7.91
CA SER A 140 5.03 18.33 -8.19
C SER A 140 4.49 16.93 -7.89
N GLY A 141 5.08 15.88 -8.49
CA GLY A 141 4.66 14.48 -8.26
C GLY A 141 4.66 14.08 -6.77
N GLY A 142 5.66 14.54 -6.01
CA GLY A 142 5.70 14.28 -4.56
C GLY A 142 4.59 15.00 -3.77
N GLU A 143 4.21 16.21 -4.18
CA GLU A 143 3.08 16.94 -3.58
C GLU A 143 1.75 16.28 -3.96
N GLN A 144 1.58 15.87 -5.22
CA GLN A 144 0.40 15.13 -5.67
C GLN A 144 0.23 13.85 -4.86
N GLN A 145 1.30 13.10 -4.64
CA GLN A 145 1.26 11.88 -3.83
C GLN A 145 0.84 12.17 -2.38
N ARG A 146 1.34 13.26 -1.78
CA ARG A 146 0.92 13.69 -0.44
C ARG A 146 -0.56 14.08 -0.38
N VAL A 147 -1.11 14.72 -1.43
CA VAL A 147 -2.56 14.98 -1.53
C VAL A 147 -3.36 13.68 -1.56
N MET A 148 -2.87 12.67 -2.30
CA MET A 148 -3.53 11.36 -2.37
C MET A 148 -3.50 10.63 -1.02
N ILE A 149 -2.41 10.78 -0.26
CA ILE A 149 -2.34 10.27 1.12
C ILE A 149 -3.30 11.06 2.04
N ALA A 150 -3.36 12.37 1.91
CA ALA A 150 -4.34 13.18 2.66
C ALA A 150 -5.78 12.75 2.38
N ARG A 151 -6.12 12.43 1.11
CA ARG A 151 -7.41 11.84 0.75
C ARG A 151 -7.67 10.53 1.48
N ALA A 152 -6.68 9.64 1.55
CA ALA A 152 -6.80 8.38 2.27
C ALA A 152 -6.99 8.61 3.78
N ILE A 153 -6.24 9.55 4.38
CA ILE A 153 -6.36 9.95 5.80
C ILE A 153 -7.74 10.53 6.09
N ALA A 154 -8.27 11.37 5.18
CA ALA A 154 -9.59 11.97 5.33
C ALA A 154 -10.72 10.91 5.40
N GLY A 155 -10.51 9.72 4.88
CA GLY A 155 -11.42 8.58 5.05
C GLY A 155 -11.61 8.14 6.50
N GLU A 156 -10.71 8.50 7.41
CA GLU A 156 -10.72 8.11 8.85
C GLU A 156 -10.78 6.58 9.05
N ASN A 157 -10.24 5.81 8.12
CA ASN A 157 -10.18 4.36 8.21
C ASN A 157 -8.92 3.91 8.98
N ASP A 158 -9.02 2.78 9.65
CA ASP A 158 -7.92 2.17 10.41
C ASP A 158 -7.15 1.08 9.63
N PHE A 159 -7.46 0.95 8.31
CA PHE A 159 -6.77 0.02 7.41
C PHE A 159 -6.50 0.66 6.04
N PHE A 160 -5.21 0.79 5.70
CA PHE A 160 -4.76 1.34 4.42
C PHE A 160 -4.20 0.24 3.53
N ILE A 161 -4.61 0.27 2.25
CA ILE A 161 -4.06 -0.58 1.20
C ILE A 161 -3.38 0.30 0.17
N LEU A 162 -2.08 0.06 -0.06
CA LEU A 162 -1.21 0.92 -0.82
C LEU A 162 -0.57 0.14 -1.98
N ASP A 163 -0.82 0.56 -3.20
CA ASP A 163 -0.20 -0.04 -4.38
C ASP A 163 0.95 0.85 -4.86
N GLU A 164 2.17 0.47 -4.48
CA GLU A 164 3.43 1.14 -4.82
C GLU A 164 3.44 2.65 -4.47
N PRO A 165 3.21 3.04 -3.20
CA PRO A 165 3.00 4.44 -2.81
C PRO A 165 4.20 5.35 -3.04
N THR A 166 5.38 4.80 -3.25
CA THR A 166 6.65 5.54 -3.43
C THR A 166 7.21 5.45 -4.85
N ASN A 167 6.47 4.83 -5.78
CA ASN A 167 6.95 4.64 -7.15
C ASN A 167 7.10 5.99 -7.90
N HIS A 168 8.12 6.11 -8.73
CA HIS A 168 8.45 7.30 -9.52
C HIS A 168 8.80 8.57 -8.72
N LEU A 169 9.07 8.43 -7.41
CA LEU A 169 9.48 9.54 -6.56
C LEU A 169 10.98 9.51 -6.27
N ASP A 170 11.56 10.68 -6.11
CA ASP A 170 12.93 10.81 -5.61
C ASP A 170 13.05 10.29 -4.18
N ILE A 171 14.23 9.80 -3.81
CA ILE A 171 14.48 9.15 -2.52
C ILE A 171 14.04 10.00 -1.31
N ARG A 172 14.19 11.32 -1.38
CA ARG A 172 13.72 12.23 -0.34
C ARG A 172 12.22 12.11 -0.13
N TYR A 173 11.43 12.20 -1.21
CA TYR A 173 9.97 12.11 -1.13
C TYR A 173 9.49 10.71 -0.76
N GLN A 174 10.21 9.66 -1.19
CA GLN A 174 9.93 8.29 -0.76
C GLN A 174 10.01 8.18 0.77
N LEU A 175 11.09 8.69 1.38
CA LEU A 175 11.27 8.64 2.83
C LEU A 175 10.23 9.50 3.56
N GLU A 176 10.01 10.75 3.12
CA GLU A 176 9.00 11.63 3.70
C GLU A 176 7.61 10.97 3.73
N ILE A 177 7.21 10.31 2.63
CA ILE A 177 5.93 9.61 2.52
C ILE A 177 5.87 8.42 3.49
N MET A 178 6.92 7.62 3.54
CA MET A 178 6.97 6.46 4.43
C MET A 178 6.98 6.87 5.90
N ASP A 179 7.64 7.97 6.25
CA ASP A 179 7.63 8.55 7.60
C ASP A 179 6.23 9.04 7.97
N ILE A 180 5.53 9.75 7.07
CA ILE A 180 4.13 10.14 7.26
C ILE A 180 3.26 8.90 7.51
N MET A 181 3.37 7.89 6.65
CA MET A 181 2.59 6.66 6.77
C MET A 181 2.86 5.96 8.12
N LYS A 182 4.14 5.80 8.50
CA LYS A 182 4.50 5.15 9.78
C LYS A 182 3.99 5.93 10.99
N SER A 183 3.92 7.27 10.90
CA SER A 183 3.43 8.13 11.99
C SER A 183 1.91 8.03 12.24
N LEU A 184 1.14 7.45 11.30
CA LEU A 184 -0.32 7.34 11.45
C LEU A 184 -0.73 6.25 12.45
N ASP A 185 0.15 5.32 12.78
CA ASP A 185 -0.09 4.19 13.72
C ASP A 185 -1.37 3.39 13.40
N ILE A 186 -1.59 3.13 12.12
CA ILE A 186 -2.73 2.36 11.61
C ILE A 186 -2.26 1.07 10.92
N THR A 187 -3.18 0.15 10.69
CA THR A 187 -2.87 -1.07 9.93
C THR A 187 -2.61 -0.74 8.47
N MET A 188 -1.54 -1.28 7.89
CA MET A 188 -1.19 -1.04 6.49
C MET A 188 -0.84 -2.34 5.76
N PHE A 189 -1.29 -2.45 4.52
CA PHE A 189 -0.87 -3.48 3.59
C PHE A 189 -0.41 -2.81 2.29
N SER A 190 0.86 -2.96 1.94
CA SER A 190 1.46 -2.22 0.81
C SER A 190 2.21 -3.14 -0.14
N ALA A 191 1.98 -2.98 -1.45
CA ALA A 191 2.93 -3.44 -2.44
C ALA A 191 4.14 -2.50 -2.42
N ILE A 192 5.34 -3.04 -2.23
CA ILE A 192 6.58 -2.26 -2.13
C ILE A 192 7.59 -2.81 -3.13
N HIS A 193 8.21 -1.90 -3.88
CA HIS A 193 9.20 -2.27 -4.89
C HIS A 193 10.64 -2.19 -4.33
N ASP A 194 10.94 -1.19 -3.51
CA ASP A 194 12.26 -1.00 -2.92
C ASP A 194 12.43 -1.85 -1.66
N MET A 195 13.42 -2.76 -1.68
CA MET A 195 13.66 -3.71 -0.60
C MET A 195 14.23 -3.03 0.66
N ASN A 196 14.98 -1.92 0.53
CA ASN A 196 15.48 -1.17 1.68
C ASN A 196 14.35 -0.40 2.37
N ILE A 197 13.41 0.16 1.60
CA ILE A 197 12.17 0.74 2.14
C ILE A 197 11.36 -0.34 2.86
N ALA A 198 11.13 -1.49 2.23
CA ALA A 198 10.42 -2.62 2.85
C ALA A 198 11.08 -3.06 4.16
N ALA A 199 12.42 -3.21 4.17
CA ALA A 199 13.19 -3.60 5.34
C ALA A 199 13.12 -2.58 6.49
N THR A 200 13.01 -1.29 6.15
CA THR A 200 13.04 -0.20 7.14
C THR A 200 11.69 0.00 7.81
N TYR A 201 10.60 -0.02 7.04
CA TYR A 201 9.29 0.43 7.50
C TYR A 201 8.31 -0.69 7.84
N CYS A 202 8.42 -1.86 7.19
CA CYS A 202 7.50 -2.96 7.44
C CYS A 202 7.85 -3.74 8.71
N ASP A 203 6.81 -4.13 9.43
CA ASP A 203 6.92 -5.04 10.57
C ASP A 203 6.97 -6.50 10.08
N LYS A 204 6.33 -6.78 8.93
CA LYS A 204 6.22 -8.10 8.32
C LYS A 204 6.25 -7.99 6.80
N LEU A 205 6.84 -8.96 6.13
CA LEU A 205 6.88 -9.07 4.68
C LEU A 205 6.25 -10.37 4.21
N ILE A 206 5.63 -10.29 3.02
CA ILE A 206 5.13 -11.41 2.25
C ILE A 206 5.89 -11.41 0.93
N LEU A 207 6.68 -12.45 0.67
CA LEU A 207 7.38 -12.64 -0.60
C LEU A 207 6.49 -13.46 -1.54
N LEU A 208 6.11 -12.84 -2.65
CA LEU A 208 5.26 -13.44 -3.68
C LEU A 208 6.07 -13.75 -4.95
N GLU A 209 5.89 -14.94 -5.51
CA GLU A 209 6.47 -15.37 -6.80
C GLU A 209 5.47 -16.24 -7.54
N ASP A 210 5.26 -15.99 -8.82
CA ASP A 210 4.34 -16.74 -9.69
C ASP A 210 2.96 -17.01 -9.07
N GLY A 211 2.43 -16.02 -8.38
CA GLY A 211 1.12 -16.10 -7.71
C GLY A 211 1.11 -16.94 -6.44
N LYS A 212 2.26 -17.32 -5.89
CA LYS A 212 2.38 -18.08 -4.64
C LYS A 212 3.15 -17.32 -3.58
N ILE A 213 2.83 -17.57 -2.32
CA ILE A 213 3.64 -17.07 -1.21
C ILE A 213 4.84 -18.00 -1.03
N ILE A 214 6.04 -17.44 -1.12
CA ILE A 214 7.31 -18.14 -0.93
C ILE A 214 7.78 -18.04 0.52
N ALA A 215 7.56 -16.87 1.15
CA ALA A 215 7.94 -16.64 2.53
C ALA A 215 7.04 -15.58 3.17
N ILE A 216 6.79 -15.72 4.47
CA ILE A 216 6.14 -14.73 5.34
C ILE A 216 6.94 -14.65 6.63
N GLY A 217 7.27 -13.45 7.07
CA GLY A 217 7.99 -13.23 8.34
C GLY A 217 8.44 -11.79 8.50
N THR A 218 9.35 -11.57 9.44
CA THR A 218 10.04 -10.29 9.60
C THR A 218 10.89 -9.97 8.37
N PRO A 219 11.27 -8.72 8.14
CA PRO A 219 12.18 -8.37 7.06
C PRO A 219 13.48 -9.19 7.06
N ASP A 220 14.06 -9.46 8.23
CA ASP A 220 15.29 -10.26 8.36
C ASP A 220 15.10 -11.72 7.93
N GLU A 221 13.94 -12.31 8.16
CA GLU A 221 13.61 -13.68 7.75
C GLU A 221 13.36 -13.80 6.26
N VAL A 222 12.62 -12.83 5.70
CA VAL A 222 12.16 -12.86 4.30
C VAL A 222 13.24 -12.38 3.34
N LEU A 223 13.99 -11.32 3.67
CA LEU A 223 15.02 -10.72 2.83
C LEU A 223 16.37 -11.44 3.03
N SER A 224 16.39 -12.77 2.82
CA SER A 224 17.58 -13.60 2.93
C SER A 224 18.33 -13.69 1.60
N LYS A 225 19.67 -13.95 1.65
CA LYS A 225 20.48 -14.20 0.45
C LYS A 225 19.88 -15.28 -0.45
N LYS A 226 19.31 -16.34 0.16
CA LYS A 226 18.65 -17.44 -0.55
C LYS A 226 17.45 -16.92 -1.38
N ASN A 227 16.59 -16.11 -0.78
CA ASN A 227 15.42 -15.58 -1.47
C ASN A 227 15.81 -14.57 -2.56
N PHE A 228 16.83 -13.74 -2.34
CA PHE A 228 17.34 -12.85 -3.39
C PHE A 228 17.88 -13.63 -4.60
N ARG A 229 18.64 -14.69 -4.36
CA ARG A 229 19.15 -15.54 -5.44
C ARG A 229 18.04 -16.28 -6.18
N ASN A 230 17.13 -16.92 -5.45
CA ASN A 230 16.13 -17.81 -6.04
C ASN A 230 15.01 -17.05 -6.72
N VAL A 231 14.49 -15.97 -6.10
CA VAL A 231 13.30 -15.25 -6.57
C VAL A 231 13.66 -14.06 -7.47
N PHE A 232 14.72 -13.33 -7.14
CA PHE A 232 15.13 -12.14 -7.88
C PHE A 232 16.33 -12.35 -8.81
N GLY A 233 17.03 -13.48 -8.69
CA GLY A 233 18.21 -13.79 -9.51
C GLY A 233 19.40 -12.87 -9.27
N VAL A 234 19.51 -12.29 -8.06
CA VAL A 234 20.58 -11.35 -7.68
C VAL A 234 21.32 -11.79 -6.43
N GLU A 235 22.61 -11.47 -6.37
CA GLU A 235 23.43 -11.64 -5.18
C GLU A 235 23.37 -10.35 -4.35
N VAL A 236 23.39 -10.52 -3.03
CA VAL A 236 23.35 -9.38 -2.10
C VAL A 236 24.32 -9.56 -0.94
N TYR A 237 24.86 -8.45 -0.47
CA TYR A 237 25.48 -8.34 0.85
C TYR A 237 24.45 -7.72 1.81
N LEU A 238 24.16 -8.42 2.90
CA LEU A 238 23.22 -7.99 3.93
C LEU A 238 23.98 -7.50 5.15
N SER A 239 23.64 -6.33 5.64
CA SER A 239 24.20 -5.71 6.84
C SER A 239 23.10 -5.06 7.67
N LYS A 240 23.44 -4.57 8.85
CA LYS A 240 22.54 -3.69 9.64
C LYS A 240 22.96 -2.24 9.46
N ASN A 241 21.99 -1.40 9.22
CA ASN A 241 22.20 0.05 9.21
C ASN A 241 22.56 0.51 10.62
N PRO A 242 23.70 1.19 10.84
CA PRO A 242 24.18 1.54 12.19
C PRO A 242 23.28 2.55 12.92
N TYR A 243 22.48 3.34 12.21
CA TYR A 243 21.57 4.35 12.77
C TYR A 243 20.20 3.83 13.11
N THR A 244 19.64 2.95 12.24
CA THR A 244 18.27 2.45 12.39
C THR A 244 18.19 1.04 12.96
N ASN A 245 19.31 0.31 12.98
CA ASN A 245 19.41 -1.11 13.29
C ASN A 245 18.52 -2.02 12.41
N LYS A 246 18.05 -1.48 11.28
CA LYS A 246 17.26 -2.22 10.29
C LYS A 246 18.17 -2.89 9.27
N LEU A 247 17.64 -3.92 8.58
CA LEU A 247 18.36 -4.60 7.51
C LEU A 247 18.68 -3.63 6.37
N SER A 248 19.91 -3.69 5.87
CA SER A 248 20.39 -2.94 4.70
C SER A 248 20.83 -3.91 3.62
N ILE A 249 20.29 -3.72 2.42
CA ILE A 249 20.50 -4.58 1.26
C ILE A 249 21.43 -3.86 0.30
N ASN A 250 22.61 -4.47 0.06
CA ASN A 250 23.59 -4.00 -0.91
C ASN A 250 23.63 -5.00 -2.06
N TYR A 251 23.18 -4.59 -3.24
CA TYR A 251 23.16 -5.46 -4.43
C TYR A 251 24.57 -5.65 -4.97
N ILE A 252 24.92 -6.87 -5.34
CA ILE A 252 26.22 -7.23 -5.94
C ILE A 252 25.99 -7.41 -7.45
N PRO A 253 26.48 -6.50 -8.30
CA PRO A 253 26.39 -6.68 -9.74
C PRO A 253 27.15 -7.90 -10.22
N LYS A 254 26.64 -8.60 -11.25
CA LYS A 254 27.24 -9.83 -11.78
C LYS A 254 28.71 -9.68 -12.20
N CYS A 255 29.13 -8.50 -12.64
CA CYS A 255 30.52 -8.22 -13.00
C CYS A 255 31.50 -8.25 -11.80
N PHE A 256 31.00 -8.16 -10.56
CA PHE A 256 31.78 -8.25 -9.33
C PHE A 256 31.47 -9.53 -8.52
N SER A 257 30.54 -10.37 -8.99
CA SER A 257 30.28 -11.66 -8.37
C SER A 257 31.48 -12.57 -8.69
N THR A 258 32.30 -12.88 -7.71
CA THR A 258 33.37 -13.89 -7.87
C THR A 258 32.76 -15.22 -8.30
N LYS A 259 33.35 -15.84 -9.32
CA LYS A 259 33.02 -17.17 -9.82
C LYS A 259 33.10 -18.24 -8.76
#